data_b6a61f8699a66c0573c5b3f76a855863
#
_entry.id   b6a61f8699a66c0573c5b3f76a855863
#
_cell.length_a   1.000
_cell.length_b   1.000
_cell.length_c   1.000
_cell.angle_alpha   90.00
_cell.angle_beta   90.00
_cell.angle_gamma   90.00
#
_symmetry.space_group_name_H-M   'P 1'
#
loop_
_entity.id
_entity.type
_entity.pdbx_description
1 polymer ?
#
loop_
_entity_poly.entity_id
_entity_poly.type
_entity_poly.pdbx_seq_one_letter_code
_entity_poly.pdbx_strand_id
1 'polypeptide(L)'
;MTRLLLILIFMLLSSGCSTHYYRIKADILELYLNKPDAQRVVFACSLDAFEPHEANNLDGRWVVSVQRKDQFRYFYMIDGELFLPPCQLKEKDDFGSENCIFDPEL
;
A
#
# COMPACT_ATOMS: atom_id res chain seq x y z
N MET A 1 -25.98 -4.39 -30.35
CA MET A 1 -25.07 -3.27 -30.10
C MET A 1 -25.16 -2.73 -28.69
N THR A 2 -26.34 -2.57 -28.12
CA THR A 2 -26.52 -2.09 -26.73
C THR A 2 -25.89 -3.03 -25.68
N ARG A 3 -25.83 -4.33 -25.93
CA ARG A 3 -25.25 -5.29 -24.99
C ARG A 3 -23.73 -5.20 -24.89
N LEU A 4 -23.06 -4.87 -25.99
CA LEU A 4 -21.62 -4.67 -26.02
C LEU A 4 -21.19 -3.40 -25.26
N LEU A 5 -22.00 -2.35 -25.36
CA LEU A 5 -21.78 -1.10 -24.65
C LEU A 5 -21.92 -1.29 -23.13
N LEU A 6 -22.90 -2.08 -22.69
CA LEU A 6 -23.11 -2.39 -21.27
C LEU A 6 -21.97 -3.19 -20.67
N ILE A 7 -21.42 -4.14 -21.43
CA ILE A 7 -20.27 -4.96 -21.01
C ILE A 7 -19.01 -4.08 -20.88
N LEU A 8 -18.80 -3.16 -21.80
CA LEU A 8 -17.67 -2.23 -21.76
C LEU A 8 -17.75 -1.27 -20.56
N ILE A 9 -18.94 -0.76 -20.26
CA ILE A 9 -19.17 0.11 -19.10
C ILE A 9 -18.94 -0.67 -17.79
N PHE A 10 -19.35 -1.92 -17.74
CA PHE A 10 -19.14 -2.78 -16.59
C PHE A 10 -17.65 -3.07 -16.33
N MET A 11 -16.87 -3.29 -17.40
CA MET A 11 -15.42 -3.47 -17.29
C MET A 11 -14.72 -2.22 -16.81
N LEU A 12 -15.17 -1.04 -17.25
CA LEU A 12 -14.61 0.23 -16.80
C LEU A 12 -14.90 0.50 -15.31
N LEU A 13 -16.05 0.06 -14.81
CA LEU A 13 -16.41 0.21 -13.39
C LEU A 13 -15.63 -0.74 -12.48
N SER A 14 -15.21 -1.91 -12.98
CA SER A 14 -14.45 -2.88 -12.19
C SER A 14 -12.97 -2.54 -12.05
N SER A 15 -12.45 -1.59 -12.83
CA SER A 15 -11.03 -1.20 -12.78
C SER A 15 -10.72 -0.16 -11.71
N GLY A 16 -11.72 0.30 -10.93
CA GLY A 16 -11.57 1.38 -9.97
C GLY A 16 -11.18 0.97 -8.55
N CYS A 17 -10.88 -0.32 -8.29
CA CYS A 17 -10.51 -0.76 -6.94
C CYS A 17 -9.04 -0.46 -6.66
N SER A 18 -8.79 0.45 -5.72
CA SER A 18 -7.45 0.76 -5.25
C SER A 18 -6.94 -0.39 -4.39
N THR A 19 -5.76 -0.94 -4.73
CA THR A 19 -5.12 -1.99 -3.94
C THR A 19 -4.36 -1.44 -2.75
N HIS A 20 -4.03 -0.15 -2.77
CA HIS A 20 -3.26 0.50 -1.72
C HIS A 20 -3.76 1.93 -1.53
N TYR A 21 -4.07 2.29 -0.29
CA TYR A 21 -4.56 3.63 0.03
C TYR A 21 -4.24 3.97 1.47
N TYR A 22 -4.39 5.21 1.84
CA TYR A 22 -4.12 5.66 3.20
C TYR A 22 -5.26 6.52 3.73
N ARG A 23 -5.30 6.61 5.06
CA ARG A 23 -6.24 7.45 5.79
C ARG A 23 -5.49 8.14 6.92
N ILE A 24 -5.79 9.42 7.16
CA ILE A 24 -5.16 10.18 8.22
C ILE A 24 -6.21 10.46 9.29
N LYS A 25 -5.89 10.08 10.54
CA LYS A 25 -6.71 10.39 11.72
C LYS A 25 -5.81 11.07 12.75
N ALA A 26 -6.01 12.39 12.97
CA ALA A 26 -5.16 13.19 13.84
C ALA A 26 -3.69 13.02 13.44
N ASP A 27 -2.84 12.52 14.33
CA ASP A 27 -1.42 12.32 14.07
C ASP A 27 -1.07 10.91 13.58
N ILE A 28 -2.08 10.10 13.32
CA ILE A 28 -1.87 8.71 12.90
C ILE A 28 -2.19 8.56 11.43
N LEU A 29 -1.24 7.96 10.71
CA LEU A 29 -1.41 7.55 9.32
C LEU A 29 -1.72 6.05 9.30
N GLU A 30 -2.85 5.69 8.70
CA GLU A 30 -3.20 4.29 8.49
C GLU A 30 -3.00 3.95 7.03
N LEU A 31 -2.15 2.95 6.76
CA LEU A 31 -1.90 2.44 5.41
C LEU A 31 -2.66 1.14 5.22
N TYR A 32 -3.40 1.06 4.13
CA TYR A 32 -4.25 -0.07 3.81
C TYR A 32 -3.76 -0.76 2.54
N LEU A 33 -3.64 -2.08 2.61
CA LEU A 33 -3.27 -2.90 1.48
C LEU A 33 -4.30 -3.99 1.28
N ASN A 34 -4.94 -3.99 0.12
CA ASN A 34 -5.95 -5.00 -0.20
C ASN A 34 -5.28 -6.23 -0.80
N LYS A 35 -5.16 -7.30 -0.01
CA LYS A 35 -4.56 -8.57 -0.41
C LYS A 35 -5.30 -9.71 0.29
N PRO A 36 -6.51 -10.06 -0.19
CA PRO A 36 -7.34 -11.06 0.49
C PRO A 36 -6.71 -12.46 0.52
N ASP A 37 -5.84 -12.78 -0.42
CA ASP A 37 -5.21 -14.10 -0.51
C ASP A 37 -3.91 -14.22 0.29
N ALA A 38 -3.42 -13.10 0.86
CA ALA A 38 -2.19 -13.13 1.63
C ALA A 38 -2.41 -13.75 3.01
N GLN A 39 -1.44 -14.51 3.48
CA GLN A 39 -1.45 -15.11 4.82
C GLN A 39 -0.76 -14.23 5.83
N ARG A 40 0.27 -13.49 5.39
CA ARG A 40 1.04 -12.63 6.26
C ARG A 40 1.54 -11.41 5.49
N VAL A 41 1.33 -10.24 6.06
CA VAL A 41 1.83 -8.98 5.49
C VAL A 41 2.67 -8.28 6.56
N VAL A 42 3.89 -7.91 6.18
CA VAL A 42 4.83 -7.20 7.04
C VAL A 42 5.15 -5.86 6.38
N PHE A 43 5.22 -4.81 7.19
CA PHE A 43 5.53 -3.45 6.76
C PHE A 43 6.87 -3.02 7.36
N ALA A 44 7.69 -2.35 6.57
CA ALA A 44 8.96 -1.80 7.02
C ALA A 44 9.13 -0.39 6.46
N CYS A 45 9.59 0.53 7.29
CA CYS A 45 9.76 1.92 6.87
C CYS A 45 11.02 2.55 7.49
N SER A 46 11.46 3.65 6.89
CA SER A 46 12.70 4.32 7.26
C SER A 46 12.64 5.04 8.61
N LEU A 47 11.45 5.21 9.18
CA LEU A 47 11.30 5.92 10.47
C LEU A 47 11.93 5.16 11.63
N ASP A 48 12.05 3.84 11.52
CA ASP A 48 12.64 2.99 12.56
C ASP A 48 13.70 2.03 12.00
N ALA A 49 14.41 2.47 10.97
CA ALA A 49 15.48 1.69 10.32
C ALA A 49 14.94 0.38 9.71
N PHE A 50 13.74 0.41 9.17
CA PHE A 50 13.10 -0.71 8.48
C PHE A 50 12.87 -1.93 9.36
N GLU A 51 12.57 -1.70 10.62
CA GLU A 51 12.18 -2.77 11.52
C GLU A 51 10.85 -3.38 11.03
N PRO A 52 10.73 -4.72 10.94
CA PRO A 52 9.51 -5.35 10.43
C PRO A 52 8.36 -5.24 11.42
N HIS A 53 7.20 -4.81 10.93
CA HIS A 53 5.97 -4.72 11.70
C HIS A 53 4.88 -5.53 11.00
N GLU A 54 4.21 -6.38 11.74
CA GLU A 54 3.12 -7.16 11.19
C GLU A 54 1.88 -6.29 11.00
N ALA A 55 1.29 -6.37 9.81
CA ALA A 55 0.03 -5.69 9.53
C ALA A 55 -1.14 -6.48 10.12
N ASN A 56 -2.21 -5.78 10.43
CA ASN A 56 -3.46 -6.37 10.93
C ASN A 56 -4.37 -6.69 9.77
N ASN A 57 -4.89 -7.92 9.73
CA ASN A 57 -5.81 -8.36 8.69
C ASN A 57 -7.25 -8.02 9.08
N LEU A 58 -7.89 -7.16 8.28
CA LEU A 58 -9.28 -6.79 8.41
C LEU A 58 -10.04 -7.31 7.17
N ASP A 59 -10.40 -8.58 7.17
CA ASP A 59 -11.13 -9.24 6.09
C ASP A 59 -10.44 -9.06 4.72
N GLY A 60 -9.13 -9.33 4.67
CA GLY A 60 -8.34 -9.23 3.45
C GLY A 60 -7.75 -7.85 3.19
N ARG A 61 -8.10 -6.86 3.98
CA ARG A 61 -7.44 -5.57 3.99
C ARG A 61 -6.45 -5.51 5.13
N TRP A 62 -5.20 -5.29 4.81
CA TRP A 62 -4.12 -5.28 5.79
C TRP A 62 -3.80 -3.84 6.17
N VAL A 63 -3.75 -3.57 7.46
CA VAL A 63 -3.63 -2.21 7.98
C VAL A 63 -2.40 -2.10 8.87
N VAL A 64 -1.61 -1.06 8.64
CA VAL A 64 -0.54 -0.65 9.55
C VAL A 64 -0.76 0.81 9.94
N SER A 65 -0.43 1.12 11.19
CA SER A 65 -0.52 2.48 11.72
C SER A 65 0.88 3.03 11.92
N VAL A 66 1.12 4.22 11.39
CA VAL A 66 2.40 4.90 11.46
C VAL A 66 2.15 6.30 12.04
N GLN A 67 3.03 6.73 12.93
CA GLN A 67 2.94 8.10 13.45
C GLN A 67 3.26 9.08 12.34
N ARG A 68 2.33 10.00 12.07
CA ARG A 68 2.48 10.99 11.01
C ARG A 68 3.46 12.09 11.47
N LYS A 69 4.67 12.06 10.96
CA LYS A 69 5.67 13.10 11.23
C LYS A 69 6.23 13.67 9.93
N ASP A 70 7.09 12.93 9.28
CA ASP A 70 7.83 13.40 8.12
C ASP A 70 7.66 12.46 6.95
N GLN A 71 8.26 12.81 5.83
CA GLN A 71 8.41 11.95 4.70
C GLN A 71 9.16 10.68 5.10
N PHE A 72 8.71 9.52 4.62
CA PHE A 72 9.40 8.27 4.89
C PHE A 72 9.34 7.34 3.69
N ARG A 73 10.26 6.38 3.65
CA ARG A 73 10.31 5.32 2.66
C ARG A 73 9.78 4.04 3.26
N TYR A 74 9.11 3.23 2.45
CA TYR A 74 8.53 1.98 2.95
C TYR A 74 8.38 0.94 1.87
N PHE A 75 8.26 -0.30 2.31
CA PHE A 75 7.91 -1.44 1.47
C PHE A 75 7.15 -2.47 2.31
N TYR A 76 6.57 -3.44 1.62
CA TYR A 76 5.87 -4.55 2.26
C TYR A 76 6.57 -5.86 1.94
N MET A 77 6.39 -6.85 2.82
CA MET A 77 6.69 -8.25 2.58
C MET A 77 5.39 -9.02 2.65
N ILE A 78 5.01 -9.69 1.57
CA ILE A 78 3.80 -10.50 1.52
C ILE A 78 4.21 -11.96 1.42
N ASP A 79 3.87 -12.75 2.43
CA ASP A 79 4.20 -14.17 2.50
C ASP A 79 5.69 -14.44 2.24
N GLY A 80 6.54 -13.57 2.80
CA GLY A 80 7.99 -13.69 2.69
C GLY A 80 8.61 -13.07 1.44
N GLU A 81 7.82 -12.50 0.54
CA GLU A 81 8.31 -11.88 -0.69
C GLU A 81 8.17 -10.37 -0.64
N LEU A 82 9.18 -9.67 -1.15
CA LEU A 82 9.16 -8.23 -1.25
C LEU A 82 8.05 -7.78 -2.18
N PHE A 83 7.23 -6.83 -1.70
CA PHE A 83 6.13 -6.28 -2.47
C PHE A 83 6.13 -4.76 -2.39
N LEU A 84 6.11 -4.13 -3.56
CA LEU A 84 6.00 -2.69 -3.67
C LEU A 84 4.60 -2.36 -4.21
N PRO A 85 3.75 -1.72 -3.39
CA PRO A 85 2.40 -1.37 -3.86
C PRO A 85 2.46 -0.24 -4.90
N PRO A 86 1.36 -0.01 -5.64
CA PRO A 86 1.29 1.18 -6.48
C PRO A 86 1.32 2.43 -5.59
N CYS A 87 2.37 3.21 -5.72
CA CYS A 87 2.58 4.44 -4.97
C CYS A 87 2.97 5.57 -5.92
N GLN A 88 2.64 6.81 -5.54
CA GLN A 88 2.90 7.97 -6.38
C GLN A 88 4.39 8.26 -6.54
N LEU A 89 5.14 8.10 -5.45
CA LEU A 89 6.56 8.37 -5.43
C LEU A 89 7.34 7.11 -5.11
N LYS A 90 8.39 6.87 -5.89
CA LYS A 90 9.30 5.73 -5.70
C LYS A 90 10.73 6.22 -5.74
N GLU A 91 11.61 5.52 -5.02
CA GLU A 91 13.02 5.80 -4.99
C GLU A 91 13.80 4.50 -5.08
N LYS A 92 14.91 4.52 -5.80
CA LYS A 92 15.88 3.43 -5.78
C LYS A 92 16.93 3.71 -4.72
N ASP A 93 17.24 2.70 -3.91
CA ASP A 93 18.32 2.81 -2.94
C ASP A 93 19.67 2.52 -3.61
N ASP A 94 20.75 2.57 -2.81
CA ASP A 94 22.12 2.35 -3.31
C ASP A 94 22.36 0.92 -3.77
N PHE A 95 21.48 -0.01 -3.42
CA PHE A 95 21.58 -1.42 -3.78
C PHE A 95 20.68 -1.79 -4.97
N GLY A 96 20.00 -0.80 -5.55
CA GLY A 96 19.12 -1.03 -6.69
C GLY A 96 17.70 -1.47 -6.34
N SER A 97 17.37 -1.59 -5.07
CA SER A 97 16.01 -1.89 -4.62
C SER A 97 15.14 -0.63 -4.66
N GLU A 98 13.86 -0.81 -4.94
CA GLU A 98 12.90 0.30 -4.96
C GLU A 98 12.12 0.36 -3.66
N ASN A 99 11.83 1.58 -3.21
CA ASN A 99 10.97 1.86 -2.07
C ASN A 99 9.88 2.84 -2.47
N CYS A 100 8.71 2.71 -1.86
CA CYS A 100 7.70 3.75 -1.94
C CYS A 100 8.09 4.90 -1.02
N ILE A 101 7.69 6.10 -1.39
CA ILE A 101 7.87 7.29 -0.56
C ILE A 101 6.51 7.82 -0.17
N PHE A 102 6.28 8.02 1.13
CA PHE A 102 5.13 8.76 1.63
C PHE A 102 5.57 10.17 1.98
N ASP A 103 4.88 11.15 1.42
CA ASP A 103 5.13 12.57 1.68
C ASP A 103 3.84 13.21 2.18
N PRO A 104 3.81 13.69 3.44
CA PRO A 104 2.59 14.28 4.01
C PRO A 104 2.18 15.60 3.36
N GLU A 105 3.07 16.22 2.58
CA GLU A 105 2.80 17.48 1.91
C GLU A 105 2.21 17.34 0.50
N LEU A 106 2.06 16.12 0.05
CA LEU A 106 1.48 15.87 -1.28
C LEU A 106 -0.04 15.62 -1.24
#